data_0d817b2e84cfc4642a1258d39d5bd420
#
_entry.id   0d817b2e84cfc4642a1258d39d5bd420
#
_cell.length_a   1.000
_cell.length_b   1.000
_cell.length_c   1.000
_cell.angle_alpha   90.00
_cell.angle_beta   90.00
_cell.angle_gamma   90.00
#
_symmetry.space_group_name_H-M   'P 1'
#
loop_
_entity.id
_entity.type
_entity.pdbx_description
1 polymer ?
#
loop_
_entity_poly.entity_id
_entity_poly.type
_entity_poly.pdbx_seq_one_letter_code
_entity_poly.pdbx_strand_id
1 'polypeptide(L)'
;RDFCLSRGLGDVYKRQMLNLNILSVTLQLTNPVLIFSVILFIILFAPLVLHRFKIPDIVGLIIAGALIGPYGLHIMDRDSSIVLFGTVGLLYIMFVAGLEIDMADFKKNSKRSLIFGLYTFFIPMILGTFAGVYLLDFSYPTSILLASMFASHTLVTYPIVSKYGITKNRAVNVTIGGTVVTCLLALLVLAVIVGMSTGELTQGFWIQLGVSTIVFAFIVLWGFPFVGRWYFKRYDDRVGQFIFVLGLVFFASFLAEAAGLEAIIGAFLAGLALNRLIPNTSALMNRIE
;
A
#
# COMPACT_ATOMS: atom_id res chain seq x y z
N ARG A 1 50.80 39.31 -15.13
CA ARG A 1 49.90 39.70 -14.00
C ARG A 1 48.56 38.95 -14.03
N ASP A 2 48.12 38.47 -15.18
CA ASP A 2 46.80 37.79 -15.31
C ASP A 2 46.78 36.29 -14.94
N PHE A 3 47.97 35.68 -14.81
CA PHE A 3 48.10 34.25 -14.47
C PHE A 3 47.86 33.93 -12.97
N CYS A 4 48.01 34.91 -12.07
CA CYS A 4 47.77 34.74 -10.63
C CYS A 4 46.29 34.89 -10.25
N LEU A 5 45.47 35.65 -11.00
CA LEU A 5 44.04 35.84 -10.75
C LEU A 5 43.20 34.61 -11.16
N SER A 6 43.62 33.91 -12.22
CA SER A 6 42.90 32.71 -12.68
C SER A 6 43.06 31.50 -11.75
N ARG A 7 44.23 31.38 -11.06
CA ARG A 7 44.43 30.33 -10.05
C ARG A 7 43.61 30.58 -8.79
N GLY A 8 43.52 31.84 -8.32
CA GLY A 8 42.73 32.18 -7.12
C GLY A 8 41.21 31.91 -7.29
N LEU A 9 40.66 32.22 -8.45
CA LEU A 9 39.24 31.94 -8.75
C LEU A 9 38.97 30.45 -8.87
N GLY A 10 39.88 29.67 -9.46
CA GLY A 10 39.74 28.20 -9.57
C GLY A 10 39.76 27.50 -8.19
N ASP A 11 40.59 28.01 -7.26
CA ASP A 11 40.67 27.45 -5.90
C ASP A 11 39.47 27.84 -5.03
N VAL A 12 38.91 29.04 -5.20
CA VAL A 12 37.67 29.45 -4.54
C VAL A 12 36.50 28.64 -5.04
N TYR A 13 36.40 28.42 -6.37
CA TYR A 13 35.35 27.57 -6.95
C TYR A 13 35.46 26.09 -6.51
N LYS A 14 36.69 25.56 -6.48
CA LYS A 14 36.95 24.21 -5.95
C LYS A 14 36.58 24.10 -4.47
N ARG A 15 36.93 25.08 -3.65
CA ARG A 15 36.54 25.08 -2.23
C ARG A 15 35.04 25.22 -2.02
N GLN A 16 34.33 26.02 -2.83
CA GLN A 16 32.90 26.13 -2.79
C GLN A 16 32.20 24.82 -3.24
N MET A 17 32.70 24.19 -4.31
CA MET A 17 32.21 22.90 -4.76
C MET A 17 32.50 21.77 -3.74
N LEU A 18 33.69 21.80 -3.09
CA LEU A 18 34.04 20.86 -2.03
C LEU A 18 33.17 21.07 -0.78
N ASN A 19 32.89 22.30 -0.39
CA ASN A 19 32.01 22.62 0.74
C ASN A 19 30.56 22.26 0.45
N LEU A 20 30.07 22.44 -0.78
CA LEU A 20 28.75 21.99 -1.19
C LEU A 20 28.64 20.45 -1.20
N ASN A 21 29.70 19.76 -1.67
CA ASN A 21 29.74 18.29 -1.61
C ASN A 21 29.90 17.75 -0.18
N ILE A 22 30.66 18.44 0.69
CA ILE A 22 30.76 18.07 2.11
C ILE A 22 29.44 18.31 2.83
N LEU A 23 28.72 19.38 2.50
CA LEU A 23 27.39 19.64 3.08
C LEU A 23 26.34 18.63 2.60
N SER A 24 26.39 18.22 1.34
CA SER A 24 25.50 17.18 0.80
C SER A 24 25.83 15.77 1.35
N VAL A 25 27.12 15.45 1.52
CA VAL A 25 27.57 14.17 2.09
C VAL A 25 27.28 14.08 3.61
N THR A 26 27.27 15.21 4.33
CA THR A 26 26.96 15.22 5.76
C THR A 26 25.46 15.16 6.08
N LEU A 27 24.58 15.41 5.10
CA LEU A 27 23.12 15.34 5.28
C LEU A 27 22.52 13.96 4.97
N GLN A 28 23.23 13.11 4.23
CA GLN A 28 22.76 11.76 3.93
C GLN A 28 22.97 10.82 5.13
N LEU A 29 21.87 10.35 5.69
CA LEU A 29 21.88 9.36 6.76
C LEU A 29 22.16 7.98 6.16
N THR A 30 23.33 7.41 6.46
CA THR A 30 23.73 6.08 5.99
C THR A 30 23.60 4.98 7.06
N ASN A 31 23.56 5.37 8.33
CA ASN A 31 23.45 4.42 9.44
C ASN A 31 21.99 3.96 9.62
N PRO A 32 21.66 2.65 9.45
CA PRO A 32 20.30 2.13 9.55
C PRO A 32 19.62 2.41 10.90
N VAL A 33 20.39 2.41 11.99
CA VAL A 33 19.86 2.67 13.34
C VAL A 33 19.44 4.15 13.47
N LEU A 34 20.26 5.06 12.92
CA LEU A 34 19.95 6.47 12.91
C LEU A 34 18.75 6.78 12.02
N ILE A 35 18.66 6.16 10.84
CA ILE A 35 17.52 6.25 9.93
C ILE A 35 16.25 5.83 10.66
N PHE A 36 16.27 4.68 11.31
CA PHE A 36 15.10 4.18 12.05
C PHE A 36 14.70 5.11 13.19
N SER A 37 15.68 5.65 13.92
CA SER A 37 15.44 6.65 14.98
C SER A 37 14.77 7.92 14.43
N VAL A 38 15.25 8.44 13.31
CA VAL A 38 14.66 9.62 12.65
C VAL A 38 13.24 9.33 12.20
N ILE A 39 12.95 8.15 11.62
CA ILE A 39 11.59 7.75 11.23
C ILE A 39 10.67 7.75 12.45
N LEU A 40 11.09 7.19 13.59
CA LEU A 40 10.30 7.18 14.81
C LEU A 40 10.01 8.60 15.32
N PHE A 41 11.00 9.50 15.28
CA PHE A 41 10.79 10.91 15.63
C PHE A 41 9.83 11.60 14.68
N ILE A 42 9.89 11.31 13.38
CA ILE A 42 8.95 11.86 12.39
C ILE A 42 7.53 11.37 12.67
N ILE A 43 7.35 10.06 12.93
CA ILE A 43 6.06 9.48 13.27
C ILE A 43 5.47 10.15 14.52
N LEU A 44 6.31 10.51 15.49
CA LEU A 44 5.87 11.19 16.71
C LEU A 44 5.59 12.68 16.47
N PHE A 45 6.50 13.41 15.86
CA PHE A 45 6.45 14.87 15.80
C PHE A 45 5.63 15.41 14.64
N ALA A 46 5.59 14.74 13.47
CA ALA A 46 4.86 15.25 12.32
C ALA A 46 3.34 15.40 12.62
N PRO A 47 2.66 14.43 13.22
CA PRO A 47 1.28 14.60 13.64
C PRO A 47 1.08 15.72 14.68
N LEU A 48 1.98 15.81 15.68
CA LEU A 48 1.91 16.84 16.72
C LEU A 48 1.97 18.26 16.15
N VAL A 49 2.88 18.49 15.19
CA VAL A 49 3.04 19.80 14.55
C VAL A 49 1.84 20.11 13.67
N LEU A 50 1.38 19.16 12.85
CA LEU A 50 0.32 19.39 11.87
C LEU A 50 -1.08 19.36 12.48
N HIS A 51 -1.27 18.70 13.62
CA HIS A 51 -2.52 18.78 14.38
C HIS A 51 -2.88 20.24 14.77
N ARG A 52 -1.88 21.09 15.00
CA ARG A 52 -2.07 22.52 15.24
C ARG A 52 -2.69 23.25 14.05
N PHE A 53 -2.49 22.73 12.83
CA PHE A 53 -3.06 23.24 11.58
C PHE A 53 -4.35 22.52 11.17
N LYS A 54 -4.91 21.64 12.02
CA LYS A 54 -6.08 20.80 11.72
C LYS A 54 -5.90 19.90 10.48
N ILE A 55 -4.66 19.53 10.16
CA ILE A 55 -4.33 18.62 9.07
C ILE A 55 -4.35 17.19 9.60
N PRO A 56 -4.97 16.23 8.89
CA PRO A 56 -4.95 14.81 9.29
C PRO A 56 -3.53 14.26 9.43
N ASP A 57 -3.31 13.44 10.45
CA ASP A 57 -1.99 12.88 10.82
C ASP A 57 -1.29 12.20 9.63
N ILE A 58 -2.05 11.46 8.81
CA ILE A 58 -1.53 10.74 7.63
C ILE A 58 -0.96 11.71 6.59
N VAL A 59 -1.65 12.84 6.33
CA VAL A 59 -1.17 13.86 5.39
C VAL A 59 0.14 14.46 5.88
N GLY A 60 0.26 14.66 7.20
CA GLY A 60 1.48 15.13 7.84
C GLY A 60 2.67 14.19 7.61
N LEU A 61 2.44 12.90 7.77
CA LEU A 61 3.46 11.88 7.54
C LEU A 61 3.89 11.81 6.08
N ILE A 62 2.95 11.94 5.13
CA ILE A 62 3.25 11.99 3.69
C ILE A 62 4.11 13.21 3.36
N ILE A 63 3.75 14.39 3.86
CA ILE A 63 4.52 15.62 3.65
C ILE A 63 5.93 15.49 4.25
N ALA A 64 6.04 14.98 5.49
CA ALA A 64 7.33 14.76 6.13
C ALA A 64 8.20 13.77 5.33
N GLY A 65 7.62 12.66 4.85
CA GLY A 65 8.30 11.69 4.00
C GLY A 65 8.76 12.28 2.66
N ALA A 66 7.94 13.12 2.03
CA ALA A 66 8.30 13.81 0.78
C ALA A 66 9.45 14.82 1.00
N LEU A 67 9.45 15.53 2.12
CA LEU A 67 10.50 16.50 2.45
C LEU A 67 11.85 15.83 2.73
N ILE A 68 11.86 14.70 3.42
CA ILE A 68 13.09 14.02 3.88
C ILE A 68 13.60 13.03 2.83
N GLY A 69 12.73 12.60 1.94
CA GLY A 69 13.01 11.61 0.91
C GLY A 69 13.94 12.08 -0.21
N PRO A 70 14.23 11.19 -1.18
CA PRO A 70 15.21 11.42 -2.23
C PRO A 70 14.85 12.56 -3.20
N TYR A 71 13.58 12.95 -3.26
CA TYR A 71 13.12 14.07 -4.11
C TYR A 71 12.94 15.40 -3.35
N GLY A 72 13.17 15.40 -2.02
CA GLY A 72 13.12 16.59 -1.18
C GLY A 72 14.52 17.03 -0.73
N LEU A 73 14.78 16.97 0.57
CA LEU A 73 16.03 17.38 1.19
C LEU A 73 17.19 16.37 1.03
N HIS A 74 16.98 15.22 0.40
CA HIS A 74 17.96 14.14 0.23
C HIS A 74 18.60 13.66 1.54
N ILE A 75 17.84 13.71 2.64
CA ILE A 75 18.33 13.27 3.96
C ILE A 75 18.33 11.75 4.06
N MET A 76 17.34 11.10 3.41
CA MET A 76 17.17 9.66 3.41
C MET A 76 16.92 9.15 2.00
N ASP A 77 17.66 8.11 1.61
CA ASP A 77 17.41 7.38 0.37
C ASP A 77 16.34 6.29 0.59
N ARG A 78 15.69 5.92 -0.50
CA ARG A 78 14.72 4.80 -0.50
C ARG A 78 15.48 3.48 -0.51
N ASP A 79 15.93 3.06 0.64
CA ASP A 79 16.61 1.79 0.88
C ASP A 79 15.61 0.63 1.00
N SER A 80 16.10 -0.60 0.79
CA SER A 80 15.32 -1.84 0.89
C SER A 80 14.68 -2.04 2.27
N SER A 81 15.32 -1.57 3.34
CA SER A 81 14.80 -1.63 4.70
C SER A 81 13.57 -0.75 4.88
N ILE A 82 13.59 0.49 4.36
CA ILE A 82 12.46 1.41 4.42
C ILE A 82 11.28 0.86 3.62
N VAL A 83 11.56 0.32 2.42
CA VAL A 83 10.54 -0.32 1.59
C VAL A 83 9.92 -1.50 2.31
N LEU A 84 10.73 -2.36 2.94
CA LEU A 84 10.25 -3.52 3.69
C LEU A 84 9.34 -3.10 4.85
N PHE A 85 9.77 -2.14 5.69
CA PHE A 85 8.95 -1.65 6.81
C PHE A 85 7.63 -1.03 6.33
N GLY A 86 7.68 -0.24 5.26
CA GLY A 86 6.47 0.34 4.66
C GLY A 86 5.52 -0.72 4.14
N THR A 87 6.03 -1.74 3.44
CA THR A 87 5.24 -2.87 2.94
C THR A 87 4.64 -3.67 4.08
N VAL A 88 5.43 -4.03 5.09
CA VAL A 88 4.96 -4.76 6.28
C VAL A 88 3.84 -3.99 6.98
N GLY A 89 4.02 -2.68 7.20
CA GLY A 89 2.99 -1.84 7.82
C GLY A 89 1.71 -1.77 7.00
N LEU A 90 1.83 -1.61 5.68
CA LEU A 90 0.69 -1.56 4.77
C LEU A 90 -0.09 -2.88 4.77
N LEU A 91 0.59 -4.01 4.64
CA LEU A 91 -0.03 -5.33 4.66
C LEU A 91 -0.71 -5.61 6.01
N TYR A 92 -0.08 -5.18 7.09
CA TYR A 92 -0.65 -5.32 8.42
C TYR A 92 -1.96 -4.53 8.60
N ILE A 93 -1.99 -3.27 8.18
CA ILE A 93 -3.20 -2.44 8.22
C ILE A 93 -4.33 -3.08 7.38
N MET A 94 -3.99 -3.62 6.21
CA MET A 94 -4.97 -4.28 5.35
C MET A 94 -5.51 -5.57 5.94
N PHE A 95 -4.67 -6.33 6.63
CA PHE A 95 -5.09 -7.51 7.38
C PHE A 95 -6.07 -7.15 8.49
N VAL A 96 -5.75 -6.13 9.31
CA VAL A 96 -6.64 -5.63 10.37
C VAL A 96 -7.97 -5.17 9.78
N ALA A 97 -7.94 -4.44 8.65
CA ALA A 97 -9.14 -4.06 7.93
C ALA A 97 -10.02 -5.26 7.55
N GLY A 98 -9.41 -6.36 7.09
CA GLY A 98 -10.11 -7.60 6.79
C GLY A 98 -10.70 -8.28 8.03
N LEU A 99 -10.03 -8.20 9.19
CA LEU A 99 -10.52 -8.76 10.46
C LEU A 99 -11.69 -7.97 11.03
N GLU A 100 -11.71 -6.65 10.89
CA GLU A 100 -12.75 -5.79 11.49
C GLU A 100 -14.09 -5.81 10.71
N ILE A 101 -14.09 -6.26 9.46
CA ILE A 101 -15.29 -6.29 8.63
C ILE A 101 -16.33 -7.27 9.19
N ASP A 102 -17.56 -6.80 9.37
CA ASP A 102 -18.69 -7.69 9.61
C ASP A 102 -19.03 -8.49 8.33
N MET A 103 -18.69 -9.78 8.38
CA MET A 103 -18.88 -10.69 7.24
C MET A 103 -20.34 -10.87 6.85
N ALA A 104 -21.28 -10.77 7.79
CA ALA A 104 -22.70 -10.88 7.52
C ALA A 104 -23.20 -9.66 6.74
N ASP A 105 -22.82 -8.47 7.20
CA ASP A 105 -23.13 -7.22 6.52
C ASP A 105 -22.39 -7.07 5.18
N PHE A 106 -21.15 -7.51 5.09
CA PHE A 106 -20.39 -7.52 3.84
C PHE A 106 -21.08 -8.39 2.78
N LYS A 107 -21.47 -9.62 3.13
CA LYS A 107 -22.21 -10.52 2.23
C LYS A 107 -23.56 -9.94 1.83
N LYS A 108 -24.30 -9.35 2.76
CA LYS A 108 -25.61 -8.71 2.52
C LYS A 108 -25.51 -7.52 1.57
N ASN A 109 -24.41 -6.77 1.62
CA ASN A 109 -24.20 -5.56 0.83
C ASN A 109 -23.31 -5.79 -0.41
N SER A 110 -22.90 -7.02 -0.71
CA SER A 110 -21.97 -7.35 -1.82
C SER A 110 -22.40 -6.79 -3.18
N LYS A 111 -23.70 -6.84 -3.52
CA LYS A 111 -24.23 -6.21 -4.75
C LYS A 111 -24.00 -4.70 -4.77
N ARG A 112 -24.19 -4.01 -3.64
CA ARG A 112 -23.99 -2.57 -3.54
C ARG A 112 -22.50 -2.20 -3.63
N SER A 113 -21.65 -2.99 -2.99
CA SER A 113 -20.19 -2.84 -3.10
C SER A 113 -19.73 -3.02 -4.55
N LEU A 114 -20.25 -4.01 -5.26
CA LEU A 114 -19.95 -4.22 -6.67
C LEU A 114 -20.39 -3.03 -7.53
N ILE A 115 -21.64 -2.60 -7.39
CA ILE A 115 -22.17 -1.46 -8.15
C ILE A 115 -21.39 -0.18 -7.84
N PHE A 116 -21.12 0.09 -6.56
CA PHE A 116 -20.32 1.21 -6.12
C PHE A 116 -18.90 1.16 -6.70
N GLY A 117 -18.23 0.00 -6.62
CA GLY A 117 -16.91 -0.20 -7.19
C GLY A 117 -16.87 0.01 -8.71
N LEU A 118 -17.88 -0.47 -9.44
CA LEU A 118 -17.98 -0.23 -10.89
C LEU A 118 -18.11 1.25 -11.21
N TYR A 119 -19.01 1.98 -10.53
CA TYR A 119 -19.16 3.43 -10.78
C TYR A 119 -17.89 4.21 -10.42
N THR A 120 -17.30 3.92 -9.26
CA THR A 120 -16.08 4.60 -8.81
C THR A 120 -14.84 4.22 -9.63
N PHE A 121 -14.89 3.12 -10.37
CA PHE A 121 -13.87 2.76 -11.35
C PHE A 121 -14.10 3.41 -12.71
N PHE A 122 -15.27 3.22 -13.31
CA PHE A 122 -15.52 3.63 -14.70
C PHE A 122 -15.62 5.14 -14.87
N ILE A 123 -16.17 5.89 -13.90
CA ILE A 123 -16.27 7.34 -14.02
C ILE A 123 -14.88 8.00 -14.08
N PRO A 124 -13.96 7.80 -13.12
CA PRO A 124 -12.60 8.35 -13.22
C PRO A 124 -11.82 7.78 -14.41
N MET A 125 -12.07 6.53 -14.78
CA MET A 125 -11.41 5.88 -15.91
C MET A 125 -11.73 6.58 -17.23
N ILE A 126 -13.01 6.87 -17.49
CA ILE A 126 -13.46 7.58 -18.70
C ILE A 126 -12.95 9.01 -18.70
N LEU A 127 -13.16 9.76 -17.59
CA LEU A 127 -12.72 11.14 -17.47
C LEU A 127 -11.20 11.29 -17.53
N GLY A 128 -10.47 10.40 -16.86
CA GLY A 128 -9.00 10.37 -16.85
C GLY A 128 -8.42 10.03 -18.21
N THR A 129 -9.01 9.07 -18.94
CA THR A 129 -8.59 8.74 -20.31
C THR A 129 -8.84 9.91 -21.25
N PHE A 130 -10.01 10.55 -21.16
CA PHE A 130 -10.32 11.73 -21.94
C PHE A 130 -9.33 12.88 -21.65
N ALA A 131 -9.07 13.17 -20.38
CA ALA A 131 -8.09 14.18 -19.99
C ALA A 131 -6.68 13.84 -20.47
N GLY A 132 -6.25 12.57 -20.35
CA GLY A 132 -4.94 12.12 -20.81
C GLY A 132 -4.73 12.32 -22.31
N VAL A 133 -5.73 11.97 -23.12
CA VAL A 133 -5.64 12.08 -24.59
C VAL A 133 -5.77 13.54 -25.05
N TYR A 134 -6.75 14.31 -24.55
CA TYR A 134 -7.10 15.63 -25.11
C TYR A 134 -6.46 16.81 -24.38
N LEU A 135 -6.08 16.67 -23.09
CA LEU A 135 -5.42 17.75 -22.34
C LEU A 135 -3.92 17.56 -22.22
N LEU A 136 -3.47 16.30 -22.13
CA LEU A 136 -2.05 15.97 -21.90
C LEU A 136 -1.35 15.43 -23.16
N ASP A 137 -2.07 15.26 -24.27
CA ASP A 137 -1.56 14.71 -25.54
C ASP A 137 -0.84 13.37 -25.41
N PHE A 138 -1.28 12.53 -24.46
CA PHE A 138 -0.73 11.21 -24.24
C PHE A 138 -1.31 10.19 -25.25
N SER A 139 -0.54 9.14 -25.53
CA SER A 139 -1.06 8.02 -26.33
C SER A 139 -2.23 7.32 -25.61
N TYR A 140 -3.11 6.66 -26.33
CA TYR A 140 -4.26 5.94 -25.75
C TYR A 140 -3.85 4.94 -24.65
N PRO A 141 -2.86 4.06 -24.83
CA PRO A 141 -2.45 3.13 -23.77
C PRO A 141 -1.95 3.85 -22.50
N THR A 142 -1.16 4.92 -22.68
CA THR A 142 -0.65 5.72 -21.55
C THR A 142 -1.77 6.42 -20.80
N SER A 143 -2.75 6.99 -21.53
CA SER A 143 -3.91 7.66 -20.94
C SER A 143 -4.79 6.69 -20.17
N ILE A 144 -5.01 5.48 -20.68
CA ILE A 144 -5.77 4.42 -20.00
C ILE A 144 -5.04 3.96 -18.74
N LEU A 145 -3.72 3.78 -18.81
CA LEU A 145 -2.91 3.40 -17.67
C LEU A 145 -2.96 4.47 -16.57
N LEU A 146 -2.77 5.74 -16.94
CA LEU A 146 -2.88 6.86 -16.02
C LEU A 146 -4.28 6.95 -15.38
N ALA A 147 -5.33 6.80 -16.19
CA ALA A 147 -6.71 6.80 -15.72
C ALA A 147 -7.01 5.65 -14.74
N SER A 148 -6.44 4.48 -14.97
CA SER A 148 -6.60 3.33 -14.06
C SER A 148 -5.98 3.58 -12.69
N MET A 149 -4.89 4.36 -12.61
CA MET A 149 -4.28 4.77 -11.33
C MET A 149 -5.21 5.70 -10.55
N PHE A 150 -5.90 6.63 -11.22
CA PHE A 150 -6.89 7.51 -10.56
C PHE A 150 -8.19 6.78 -10.21
N ALA A 151 -8.54 5.75 -10.93
CA ALA A 151 -9.72 4.93 -10.67
C ALA A 151 -9.52 3.95 -9.50
N SER A 152 -8.27 3.65 -9.14
CA SER A 152 -7.94 2.78 -8.02
C SER A 152 -7.63 3.63 -6.78
N HIS A 153 -8.45 3.51 -5.75
CA HIS A 153 -8.21 4.12 -4.46
C HIS A 153 -7.89 3.03 -3.45
N THR A 154 -6.74 3.14 -2.85
CA THR A 154 -6.34 2.26 -1.75
C THR A 154 -7.10 2.60 -0.47
N LEU A 155 -7.18 1.65 0.45
CA LEU A 155 -7.86 1.82 1.75
C LEU A 155 -7.09 2.78 2.70
N VAL A 156 -6.47 3.83 2.18
CA VAL A 156 -5.74 4.85 2.97
C VAL A 156 -6.64 5.54 4.00
N THR A 157 -7.93 5.64 3.71
CA THR A 157 -8.91 6.23 4.63
C THR A 157 -9.30 5.27 5.77
N TYR A 158 -8.99 3.97 5.64
CA TYR A 158 -9.40 2.97 6.62
C TYR A 158 -8.87 3.25 8.05
N PRO A 159 -7.58 3.58 8.28
CA PRO A 159 -7.09 3.91 9.61
C PRO A 159 -7.82 5.09 10.26
N ILE A 160 -8.27 6.06 9.45
CA ILE A 160 -9.05 7.20 9.94
C ILE A 160 -10.44 6.73 10.41
N VAL A 161 -11.09 5.89 9.62
CA VAL A 161 -12.41 5.32 9.94
C VAL A 161 -12.35 4.43 11.17
N SER A 162 -11.29 3.63 11.31
CA SER A 162 -11.04 2.78 12.49
C SER A 162 -10.83 3.63 13.74
N LYS A 163 -10.00 4.68 13.67
CA LYS A 163 -9.76 5.63 14.77
C LYS A 163 -11.06 6.27 15.30
N TYR A 164 -12.05 6.50 14.44
CA TYR A 164 -13.35 7.03 14.83
C TYR A 164 -14.36 5.95 15.25
N GLY A 165 -14.01 4.68 15.21
CA GLY A 165 -14.87 3.56 15.63
C GLY A 165 -16.10 3.34 14.74
N ILE A 166 -16.09 3.84 13.50
CA ILE A 166 -17.23 3.77 12.56
C ILE A 166 -17.08 2.67 11.49
N THR A 167 -16.16 1.73 11.67
CA THR A 167 -15.91 0.60 10.77
C THR A 167 -17.13 -0.26 10.51
N LYS A 168 -18.04 -0.37 11.48
CA LYS A 168 -19.30 -1.13 11.36
C LYS A 168 -20.40 -0.41 10.57
N ASN A 169 -20.16 0.84 10.14
CA ASN A 169 -21.13 1.59 9.36
C ASN A 169 -21.30 0.93 7.98
N ARG A 170 -22.55 0.80 7.53
CA ARG A 170 -22.88 0.21 6.23
C ARG A 170 -22.21 0.91 5.05
N ALA A 171 -22.11 2.24 5.08
CA ALA A 171 -21.45 3.01 4.03
C ALA A 171 -19.96 2.64 3.94
N VAL A 172 -19.30 2.48 5.08
CA VAL A 172 -17.90 2.06 5.18
C VAL A 172 -17.71 0.66 4.59
N ASN A 173 -18.55 -0.31 4.98
CA ASN A 173 -18.49 -1.67 4.46
C ASN A 173 -18.70 -1.73 2.94
N VAL A 174 -19.64 -0.95 2.40
CA VAL A 174 -19.86 -0.85 0.95
C VAL A 174 -18.65 -0.25 0.25
N THR A 175 -18.06 0.81 0.81
CA THR A 175 -16.87 1.47 0.24
C THR A 175 -15.66 0.53 0.24
N ILE A 176 -15.40 -0.17 1.34
CA ILE A 176 -14.30 -1.13 1.43
C ILE A 176 -14.47 -2.24 0.37
N GLY A 177 -15.66 -2.83 0.28
CA GLY A 177 -15.95 -3.83 -0.75
C GLY A 177 -15.81 -3.28 -2.17
N GLY A 178 -16.23 -2.04 -2.41
CA GLY A 178 -16.04 -1.35 -3.68
C GLY A 178 -14.57 -1.11 -4.03
N THR A 179 -13.75 -0.76 -3.04
CA THR A 179 -12.30 -0.58 -3.23
C THR A 179 -11.61 -1.88 -3.68
N VAL A 180 -12.00 -3.04 -3.14
CA VAL A 180 -11.47 -4.32 -3.61
C VAL A 180 -11.81 -4.52 -5.10
N VAL A 181 -13.03 -4.19 -5.52
CA VAL A 181 -13.43 -4.28 -6.92
C VAL A 181 -12.61 -3.32 -7.80
N THR A 182 -12.42 -2.07 -7.39
CA THR A 182 -11.64 -1.10 -8.16
C THR A 182 -10.17 -1.49 -8.28
N CYS A 183 -9.57 -2.03 -7.22
CA CYS A 183 -8.19 -2.53 -7.26
C CYS A 183 -8.04 -3.69 -8.24
N LEU A 184 -8.96 -4.66 -8.21
CA LEU A 184 -8.94 -5.79 -9.15
C LEU A 184 -9.08 -5.32 -10.60
N LEU A 185 -9.98 -4.37 -10.89
CA LEU A 185 -10.17 -3.82 -12.22
C LEU A 185 -8.95 -3.02 -12.69
N ALA A 186 -8.32 -2.23 -11.81
CA ALA A 186 -7.11 -1.48 -12.14
C ALA A 186 -5.94 -2.40 -12.49
N LEU A 187 -5.75 -3.48 -11.72
CA LEU A 187 -4.74 -4.50 -12.01
C LEU A 187 -5.03 -5.23 -13.32
N LEU A 188 -6.28 -5.50 -13.63
CA LEU A 188 -6.67 -6.09 -14.91
C LEU A 188 -6.31 -5.16 -16.07
N VAL A 189 -6.58 -3.85 -15.96
CA VAL A 189 -6.16 -2.87 -16.97
C VAL A 189 -4.65 -2.83 -17.12
N LEU A 190 -3.90 -2.82 -16.00
CA LEU A 190 -2.44 -2.87 -16.02
C LEU A 190 -1.94 -4.12 -16.74
N ALA A 191 -2.47 -5.29 -16.40
CA ALA A 191 -2.11 -6.55 -17.02
C ALA A 191 -2.36 -6.56 -18.54
N VAL A 192 -3.51 -5.99 -18.98
CA VAL A 192 -3.81 -5.84 -20.42
C VAL A 192 -2.79 -4.95 -21.11
N ILE A 193 -2.48 -3.78 -20.55
CA ILE A 193 -1.56 -2.83 -21.20
C ILE A 193 -0.14 -3.39 -21.24
N VAL A 194 0.32 -4.03 -20.16
CA VAL A 194 1.63 -4.70 -20.14
C VAL A 194 1.65 -5.81 -21.18
N GLY A 195 0.65 -6.67 -21.21
CA GLY A 195 0.55 -7.75 -22.21
C GLY A 195 0.49 -7.24 -23.65
N MET A 196 -0.16 -6.08 -23.90
CA MET A 196 -0.13 -5.42 -25.22
C MET A 196 1.28 -4.92 -25.59
N SER A 197 2.02 -4.40 -24.62
CA SER A 197 3.37 -3.84 -24.86
C SER A 197 4.43 -4.92 -25.05
N THR A 198 4.27 -6.09 -24.40
CA THR A 198 5.19 -7.25 -24.53
C THR A 198 4.81 -8.19 -25.67
N GLY A 199 3.65 -8.01 -26.28
CA GLY A 199 3.14 -8.91 -27.33
C GLY A 199 2.66 -10.27 -26.82
N GLU A 200 2.52 -10.44 -25.51
CA GLU A 200 2.18 -11.71 -24.84
C GLU A 200 0.69 -11.90 -24.56
N LEU A 201 -0.21 -11.11 -25.18
CA LEU A 201 -1.66 -11.31 -25.06
C LEU A 201 -2.12 -12.60 -25.77
N THR A 202 -1.68 -13.72 -25.25
CA THR A 202 -2.11 -15.04 -25.71
C THR A 202 -3.34 -15.48 -24.89
N GLN A 203 -4.19 -16.33 -25.48
CA GLN A 203 -5.30 -16.94 -24.70
C GLN A 203 -4.81 -17.62 -23.42
N GLY A 204 -3.57 -18.15 -23.44
CA GLY A 204 -2.93 -18.73 -22.27
C GLY A 204 -2.75 -17.75 -21.11
N PHE A 205 -2.44 -16.49 -21.37
CA PHE A 205 -2.29 -15.44 -20.33
C PHE A 205 -3.59 -15.24 -19.52
N TRP A 206 -4.74 -15.12 -20.20
CA TRP A 206 -6.02 -14.93 -19.53
C TRP A 206 -6.45 -16.15 -18.72
N ILE A 207 -6.19 -17.34 -19.26
CA ILE A 207 -6.46 -18.60 -18.56
C ILE A 207 -5.56 -18.71 -17.32
N GLN A 208 -4.28 -18.42 -17.47
CA GLN A 208 -3.33 -18.44 -16.36
C GLN A 208 -3.72 -17.45 -15.26
N LEU A 209 -4.03 -16.19 -15.60
CA LEU A 209 -4.45 -15.18 -14.63
C LEU A 209 -5.74 -15.58 -13.92
N GLY A 210 -6.73 -16.08 -14.66
CA GLY A 210 -8.00 -16.55 -14.09
C GLY A 210 -7.82 -17.75 -13.18
N VAL A 211 -7.08 -18.76 -13.62
CA VAL A 211 -6.83 -19.98 -12.83
C VAL A 211 -6.01 -19.65 -11.58
N SER A 212 -4.92 -18.88 -11.70
CA SER A 212 -4.09 -18.50 -10.55
C SER A 212 -4.88 -17.71 -9.50
N THR A 213 -5.74 -16.78 -9.94
CA THR A 213 -6.62 -16.02 -9.03
C THR A 213 -7.62 -16.92 -8.31
N ILE A 214 -8.23 -17.87 -9.01
CA ILE A 214 -9.20 -18.82 -8.41
C ILE A 214 -8.48 -19.74 -7.41
N VAL A 215 -7.31 -20.29 -7.79
CA VAL A 215 -6.50 -21.15 -6.92
C VAL A 215 -6.07 -20.39 -5.67
N PHE A 216 -5.57 -19.16 -5.83
CA PHE A 216 -5.20 -18.27 -4.74
C PHE A 216 -6.38 -18.03 -3.79
N ALA A 217 -7.55 -17.62 -4.32
CA ALA A 217 -8.73 -17.37 -3.51
C ALA A 217 -9.19 -18.64 -2.76
N PHE A 218 -9.13 -19.80 -3.40
CA PHE A 218 -9.45 -21.07 -2.77
C PHE A 218 -8.50 -21.40 -1.61
N ILE A 219 -7.19 -21.27 -1.82
CA ILE A 219 -6.18 -21.52 -0.78
C ILE A 219 -6.39 -20.58 0.42
N VAL A 220 -6.59 -19.28 0.17
CA VAL A 220 -6.71 -18.31 1.26
C VAL A 220 -8.06 -18.45 1.99
N LEU A 221 -9.16 -18.54 1.27
CA LEU A 221 -10.50 -18.54 1.90
C LEU A 221 -10.86 -19.87 2.56
N TRP A 222 -10.30 -21.00 2.10
CA TRP A 222 -10.60 -22.33 2.64
C TRP A 222 -9.41 -22.95 3.37
N GLY A 223 -8.21 -22.84 2.82
CA GLY A 223 -6.99 -23.40 3.40
C GLY A 223 -6.61 -22.71 4.70
N PHE A 224 -6.57 -21.39 4.74
CA PHE A 224 -6.16 -20.64 5.93
C PHE A 224 -7.08 -20.83 7.14
N PRO A 225 -8.42 -20.81 7.01
CA PRO A 225 -9.29 -21.15 8.13
C PRO A 225 -9.14 -22.59 8.60
N PHE A 226 -8.83 -23.51 7.70
CA PHE A 226 -8.59 -24.92 8.06
C PHE A 226 -7.30 -25.06 8.88
N VAL A 227 -6.20 -24.52 8.38
CA VAL A 227 -4.88 -24.56 9.07
C VAL A 227 -4.93 -23.74 10.36
N GLY A 228 -5.59 -22.59 10.35
CA GLY A 228 -5.78 -21.73 11.52
C GLY A 228 -6.54 -22.44 12.64
N ARG A 229 -7.66 -23.09 12.31
CA ARG A 229 -8.41 -23.91 13.30
C ARG A 229 -7.59 -25.04 13.88
N TRP A 230 -6.82 -25.74 13.05
CA TRP A 230 -5.93 -26.80 13.50
C TRP A 230 -4.87 -26.27 14.47
N TYR A 231 -4.22 -25.16 14.15
CA TYR A 231 -3.19 -24.55 14.96
C TYR A 231 -3.73 -24.02 16.29
N PHE A 232 -4.83 -23.26 16.29
CA PHE A 232 -5.43 -22.68 17.49
C PHE A 232 -6.01 -23.76 18.44
N LYS A 233 -6.44 -24.89 17.91
CA LYS A 233 -6.89 -26.02 18.73
C LYS A 233 -5.73 -26.77 19.41
N ARG A 234 -4.54 -26.75 18.79
CA ARG A 234 -3.38 -27.50 19.26
C ARG A 234 -2.49 -26.72 20.20
N TYR A 235 -2.36 -25.41 19.97
CA TYR A 235 -1.44 -24.54 20.69
C TYR A 235 -2.19 -23.36 21.30
N ASP A 236 -2.16 -23.25 22.65
CA ASP A 236 -2.82 -22.17 23.41
C ASP A 236 -1.83 -21.04 23.80
N ASP A 237 -0.69 -20.99 23.11
CA ASP A 237 0.27 -19.89 23.29
C ASP A 237 -0.15 -18.67 22.47
N ARG A 238 -0.50 -17.58 23.17
CA ARG A 238 -0.96 -16.32 22.57
C ARG A 238 0.09 -15.64 21.69
N VAL A 239 1.38 -15.76 22.03
CA VAL A 239 2.47 -15.17 21.26
C VAL A 239 2.67 -15.98 19.98
N GLY A 240 2.69 -17.31 20.10
CA GLY A 240 2.79 -18.21 18.96
C GLY A 240 1.60 -18.05 18.01
N GLN A 241 0.39 -17.87 18.53
CA GLN A 241 -0.81 -17.60 17.70
C GLN A 241 -0.68 -16.29 16.91
N PHE A 242 -0.19 -15.22 17.54
CA PHE A 242 0.04 -13.94 16.85
C PHE A 242 1.09 -14.07 15.74
N ILE A 243 2.23 -14.69 16.02
CA ILE A 243 3.30 -14.91 15.03
C ILE A 243 2.80 -15.79 13.87
N PHE A 244 2.03 -16.83 14.19
CA PHE A 244 1.44 -17.71 13.18
C PHE A 244 0.48 -16.96 12.25
N VAL A 245 -0.41 -16.15 12.81
CA VAL A 245 -1.34 -15.31 12.03
C VAL A 245 -0.57 -14.33 11.15
N LEU A 246 0.43 -13.67 11.70
CA LEU A 246 1.27 -12.74 10.95
C LEU A 246 1.99 -13.46 9.80
N GLY A 247 2.52 -14.66 10.04
CA GLY A 247 3.12 -15.49 9.00
C GLY A 247 2.13 -15.84 7.87
N LEU A 248 0.88 -16.18 8.22
CA LEU A 248 -0.16 -16.45 7.24
C LEU A 248 -0.50 -15.21 6.39
N VAL A 249 -0.51 -14.01 6.98
CA VAL A 249 -0.78 -12.76 6.27
C VAL A 249 0.27 -12.50 5.20
N PHE A 250 1.57 -12.57 5.56
CA PHE A 250 2.65 -12.37 4.60
C PHE A 250 2.69 -13.48 3.55
N PHE A 251 2.38 -14.71 3.93
CA PHE A 251 2.28 -15.81 2.98
C PHE A 251 1.11 -15.62 2.00
N ALA A 252 -0.04 -15.14 2.46
CA ALA A 252 -1.15 -14.79 1.57
C ALA A 252 -0.78 -13.65 0.61
N SER A 253 -0.06 -12.65 1.10
CA SER A 253 0.43 -11.54 0.29
C SER A 253 1.38 -12.02 -0.81
N PHE A 254 2.30 -12.90 -0.48
CA PHE A 254 3.18 -13.55 -1.45
C PHE A 254 2.40 -14.40 -2.48
N LEU A 255 1.41 -15.17 -2.03
CA LEU A 255 0.57 -15.96 -2.95
C LEU A 255 -0.25 -15.07 -3.88
N ALA A 256 -0.70 -13.90 -3.42
CA ALA A 256 -1.38 -12.91 -4.26
C ALA A 256 -0.45 -12.41 -5.37
N GLU A 257 0.78 -12.00 -5.04
CA GLU A 257 1.78 -11.58 -6.03
C GLU A 257 2.10 -12.69 -7.02
N ALA A 258 2.29 -13.92 -6.54
CA ALA A 258 2.52 -15.08 -7.40
C ALA A 258 1.32 -15.38 -8.33
N ALA A 259 0.11 -15.02 -7.94
CA ALA A 259 -1.09 -15.12 -8.76
C ALA A 259 -1.28 -13.95 -9.74
N GLY A 260 -0.39 -12.94 -9.72
CA GLY A 260 -0.49 -11.73 -10.54
C GLY A 260 -1.41 -10.66 -9.94
N LEU A 261 -1.70 -10.73 -8.64
CA LEU A 261 -2.48 -9.77 -7.89
C LEU A 261 -1.56 -8.89 -7.01
N GLU A 262 -2.11 -7.85 -6.43
CA GLU A 262 -1.39 -7.01 -5.47
C GLU A 262 -1.29 -7.70 -4.09
N ALA A 263 -0.13 -7.63 -3.44
CA ALA A 263 0.11 -8.18 -2.09
C ALA A 263 -0.94 -7.73 -1.06
N ILE A 264 -1.42 -6.50 -1.21
CA ILE A 264 -2.44 -5.87 -0.37
C ILE A 264 -3.74 -6.70 -0.35
N ILE A 265 -4.15 -7.22 -1.51
CA ILE A 265 -5.34 -8.07 -1.64
C ILE A 265 -5.15 -9.36 -0.86
N GLY A 266 -3.93 -9.92 -0.90
CA GLY A 266 -3.59 -11.11 -0.13
C GLY A 266 -3.75 -10.92 1.37
N ALA A 267 -3.19 -9.85 1.91
CA ALA A 267 -3.32 -9.49 3.33
C ALA A 267 -4.77 -9.28 3.74
N PHE A 268 -5.53 -8.52 2.94
CA PHE A 268 -6.95 -8.26 3.18
C PHE A 268 -7.79 -9.54 3.18
N LEU A 269 -7.61 -10.41 2.18
CA LEU A 269 -8.33 -11.69 2.09
C LEU A 269 -7.94 -12.64 3.22
N ALA A 270 -6.69 -12.64 3.67
CA ALA A 270 -6.27 -13.38 4.86
C ALA A 270 -7.01 -12.90 6.11
N GLY A 271 -7.13 -11.58 6.31
CA GLY A 271 -7.93 -11.00 7.39
C GLY A 271 -9.40 -11.44 7.32
N LEU A 272 -9.98 -11.35 6.14
CA LEU A 272 -11.36 -11.78 5.90
C LEU A 272 -11.57 -13.28 6.16
N ALA A 273 -10.64 -14.12 5.75
CA ALA A 273 -10.66 -15.56 5.96
C ALA A 273 -10.54 -15.95 7.44
N LEU A 274 -9.66 -15.25 8.18
CA LEU A 274 -9.41 -15.49 9.59
C LEU A 274 -10.40 -14.79 10.53
N ASN A 275 -11.20 -13.85 10.04
CA ASN A 275 -12.18 -13.07 10.81
C ASN A 275 -13.10 -13.95 11.69
N ARG A 276 -13.52 -15.11 11.20
CA ARG A 276 -14.37 -16.04 11.98
C ARG A 276 -13.61 -16.80 13.06
N LEU A 277 -12.28 -16.86 12.98
CA LEU A 277 -11.43 -17.57 13.93
C LEU A 277 -10.90 -16.64 15.02
N ILE A 278 -10.81 -15.36 14.72
CA ILE A 278 -10.31 -14.31 15.61
C ILE A 278 -11.46 -13.32 15.88
N PRO A 279 -12.34 -13.61 16.86
CA PRO A 279 -13.42 -12.68 17.20
C PRO A 279 -12.86 -11.33 17.68
N ASN A 280 -13.54 -10.23 17.34
CA ASN A 280 -13.15 -8.87 17.73
C ASN A 280 -13.03 -8.65 19.25
N THR A 281 -13.60 -9.54 20.05
CA THR A 281 -13.52 -9.52 21.53
C THR A 281 -12.41 -10.42 22.09
N SER A 282 -11.63 -11.06 21.22
CA SER A 282 -10.60 -12.00 21.66
C SER A 282 -9.35 -11.28 22.19
N ALA A 283 -8.67 -11.91 23.15
CA ALA A 283 -7.39 -11.41 23.66
C ALA A 283 -6.31 -11.32 22.56
N LEU A 284 -6.47 -12.04 21.45
CA LEU A 284 -5.60 -11.97 20.28
C LEU A 284 -5.88 -10.70 19.48
N MET A 285 -7.15 -10.32 19.31
CA MET A 285 -7.53 -9.07 18.62
C MET A 285 -7.00 -7.83 19.34
N ASN A 286 -7.13 -7.77 20.67
CA ASN A 286 -6.57 -6.67 21.49
C ASN A 286 -5.04 -6.52 21.41
N ARG A 287 -4.32 -7.48 20.83
CA ARG A 287 -2.88 -7.39 20.57
C ARG A 287 -2.57 -7.04 19.12
N ILE A 288 -3.50 -7.30 18.24
CA ILE A 288 -3.42 -6.97 16.81
C ILE A 288 -3.75 -5.48 16.60
N GLU A 289 -4.70 -4.94 17.36
CA GLU A 289 -4.99 -3.49 17.39
C GLU A 289 -3.88 -2.71 18.13
#